data_69cfc7858b62ad5306e2b1dd175006a4
#
_entry.id   69cfc7858b62ad5306e2b1dd175006a4
#
_cell.length_a   1.000
_cell.length_b   1.000
_cell.length_c   1.000
_cell.angle_alpha   90.00
_cell.angle_beta   90.00
_cell.angle_gamma   90.00
#
_symmetry.space_group_name_H-M   'P 1'
#
loop_
_entity.id
_entity.type
_entity.pdbx_description
1 polymer ?
#
loop_
_entity_poly.entity_id
_entity_poly.type
_entity_poly.pdbx_seq_one_letter_code
_entity_poly.pdbx_strand_id
1 'polypeptide(L)'
;GTKYAQAYSTSVSLKLRNQFLPFLYPNQYVNFTEKSTTVAKGKEIVQNAGATDDLAKVSAIFNWVTSNFSYDYDLAANPPTGYLPDVDKVLAARKGICFDYAAVMATMLRSQDIPCKLVVGYAGKIYHAWIDVYVEGVGWIKNAIYFDGKSWTMMDPTFVSTGKGSASIMKYVTTPSNYSQKYAY
;
A
#
# COMPACT_ATOMS: atom_id res chain seq x y z
N GLY A 1 14.59 -8.63 -26.10
CA GLY A 1 13.69 -7.97 -25.18
C GLY A 1 12.44 -7.50 -25.92
N THR A 2 11.30 -7.98 -25.52
CA THR A 2 10.01 -7.58 -26.09
C THR A 2 9.63 -6.20 -25.57
N LYS A 3 9.65 -5.19 -26.43
CA LYS A 3 9.05 -3.90 -26.12
C LYS A 3 7.55 -4.01 -26.36
N TYR A 4 6.74 -3.80 -25.34
CA TYR A 4 5.31 -3.65 -25.49
C TYR A 4 5.02 -2.22 -25.96
N ALA A 5 4.29 -2.07 -27.07
CA ALA A 5 3.75 -0.82 -27.52
C ALA A 5 2.25 -0.76 -27.20
N GLN A 6 1.79 0.38 -26.72
CA GLN A 6 0.37 0.59 -26.46
C GLN A 6 -0.37 0.59 -27.80
N ALA A 7 -1.23 -0.42 -28.02
CA ALA A 7 -2.00 -0.56 -29.25
C ALA A 7 -3.24 0.34 -29.29
N TYR A 8 -3.84 0.61 -28.14
CA TYR A 8 -5.05 1.40 -28.02
C TYR A 8 -5.20 2.00 -26.63
N SER A 9 -5.78 3.19 -26.53
CA SER A 9 -6.18 3.85 -25.30
C SER A 9 -7.50 4.56 -25.47
N THR A 10 -8.40 4.45 -24.49
CA THR A 10 -9.64 5.22 -24.43
C THR A 10 -9.88 5.70 -23.01
N SER A 11 -10.62 6.79 -22.88
CA SER A 11 -11.06 7.32 -21.60
C SER A 11 -12.58 7.36 -21.55
N VAL A 12 -13.14 6.86 -20.46
CA VAL A 12 -14.58 6.86 -20.22
C VAL A 12 -14.87 7.54 -18.88
N SER A 13 -15.77 8.52 -18.89
CA SER A 13 -16.24 9.16 -17.66
C SER A 13 -17.36 8.32 -17.07
N LEU A 14 -17.19 7.90 -15.82
CA LEU A 14 -18.16 7.11 -15.06
C LEU A 14 -18.63 7.88 -13.82
N LYS A 15 -19.93 7.82 -13.55
CA LYS A 15 -20.48 8.25 -12.26
C LYS A 15 -20.64 7.04 -11.36
N LEU A 16 -19.76 6.88 -10.38
CA LEU A 16 -19.83 5.79 -9.43
C LEU A 16 -21.00 6.00 -8.46
N ARG A 17 -21.72 4.93 -8.11
CA ARG A 17 -22.75 4.95 -7.05
C ARG A 17 -22.14 5.19 -5.67
N ASN A 18 -20.96 4.65 -5.44
CA ASN A 18 -20.13 4.85 -4.26
C ASN A 18 -18.67 4.93 -4.71
N GLN A 19 -18.01 6.04 -4.42
CA GLN A 19 -16.63 6.31 -4.83
C GLN A 19 -15.60 5.44 -4.11
N PHE A 20 -15.96 4.76 -3.03
CA PHE A 20 -15.05 3.94 -2.23
C PHE A 20 -15.02 2.48 -2.64
N LEU A 21 -16.09 1.95 -3.27
CA LEU A 21 -16.17 0.53 -3.62
C LEU A 21 -14.97 -0.01 -4.41
N PRO A 22 -14.41 0.71 -5.41
CA PRO A 22 -13.21 0.24 -6.10
C PRO A 22 -11.99 0.04 -5.19
N PHE A 23 -11.99 0.67 -4.02
CA PHE A 23 -10.90 0.69 -3.05
C PHE A 23 -11.22 -0.08 -1.76
N LEU A 24 -12.34 -0.80 -1.73
CA LEU A 24 -12.76 -1.71 -0.67
C LEU A 24 -12.74 -3.17 -1.13
N TYR A 25 -13.02 -3.41 -2.41
CA TYR A 25 -13.08 -4.76 -2.95
C TYR A 25 -11.75 -5.21 -3.57
N PRO A 26 -11.54 -6.54 -3.69
CA PRO A 26 -10.38 -7.07 -4.39
C PRO A 26 -10.40 -6.72 -5.89
N ASN A 27 -9.21 -6.64 -6.46
CA ASN A 27 -8.98 -6.51 -7.89
C ASN A 27 -7.70 -7.30 -8.27
N GLN A 28 -7.29 -7.26 -9.54
CA GLN A 28 -6.12 -8.03 -9.98
C GLN A 28 -4.79 -7.65 -9.29
N TYR A 29 -4.68 -6.44 -8.72
CA TYR A 29 -3.45 -5.93 -8.08
C TYR A 29 -3.49 -6.09 -6.56
N VAL A 30 -4.69 -6.15 -6.00
CA VAL A 30 -4.96 -6.39 -4.58
C VAL A 30 -5.95 -7.54 -4.51
N ASN A 31 -5.42 -8.75 -4.77
CA ASN A 31 -6.26 -9.95 -4.90
C ASN A 31 -6.34 -10.71 -3.57
N PHE A 32 -7.54 -10.78 -3.02
CA PHE A 32 -7.82 -11.49 -1.77
C PHE A 32 -9.25 -12.00 -1.71
N THR A 33 -9.49 -12.92 -0.80
CA THR A 33 -10.81 -13.41 -0.43
C THR A 33 -10.95 -13.37 1.10
N GLU A 34 -12.15 -13.58 1.62
CA GLU A 34 -12.37 -13.71 3.07
C GLU A 34 -11.53 -14.83 3.72
N LYS A 35 -11.11 -15.82 2.93
CA LYS A 35 -10.28 -16.95 3.38
C LYS A 35 -8.79 -16.68 3.32
N SER A 36 -8.36 -15.56 2.78
CA SER A 36 -6.94 -15.21 2.68
C SER A 36 -6.31 -15.08 4.06
N THR A 37 -5.13 -15.66 4.23
CA THR A 37 -4.36 -15.59 5.48
C THR A 37 -3.96 -14.14 5.80
N THR A 38 -3.77 -13.32 4.79
CA THR A 38 -3.51 -11.88 4.92
C THR A 38 -4.69 -11.14 5.54
N VAL A 39 -5.92 -11.51 5.20
CA VAL A 39 -7.14 -10.96 5.83
C VAL A 39 -7.20 -11.35 7.31
N ALA A 40 -6.98 -12.64 7.62
CA ALA A 40 -6.97 -13.11 8.99
C ALA A 40 -5.88 -12.42 9.84
N LYS A 41 -4.69 -12.23 9.27
CA LYS A 41 -3.58 -11.54 9.92
C LYS A 41 -3.90 -10.05 10.16
N GLY A 42 -4.53 -9.36 9.22
CA GLY A 42 -4.97 -7.98 9.40
C GLY A 42 -5.93 -7.83 10.60
N LYS A 43 -6.92 -8.73 10.71
CA LYS A 43 -7.85 -8.78 11.86
C LYS A 43 -7.11 -9.03 13.18
N GLU A 44 -6.20 -10.00 13.21
CA GLU A 44 -5.39 -10.30 14.39
C GLU A 44 -4.57 -9.09 14.85
N ILE A 45 -3.91 -8.38 13.92
CA ILE A 45 -3.10 -7.19 14.24
C ILE A 45 -3.96 -6.11 14.90
N VAL A 46 -5.11 -5.81 14.30
CA VAL A 46 -6.05 -4.80 14.81
C VAL A 46 -6.57 -5.16 16.19
N GLN A 47 -6.94 -6.41 16.40
CA GLN A 47 -7.42 -6.91 17.69
C GLN A 47 -6.33 -6.83 18.78
N ASN A 48 -5.11 -7.30 18.46
CA ASN A 48 -3.99 -7.28 19.42
C ASN A 48 -3.55 -5.86 19.79
N ALA A 49 -3.73 -4.91 18.87
CA ALA A 49 -3.45 -3.49 19.13
C ALA A 49 -4.59 -2.79 19.92
N GLY A 50 -5.74 -3.43 20.08
CA GLY A 50 -6.93 -2.77 20.65
C GLY A 50 -7.41 -1.58 19.83
N ALA A 51 -7.16 -1.58 18.53
CA ALA A 51 -7.45 -0.46 17.63
C ALA A 51 -8.95 -0.39 17.32
N THR A 52 -9.61 0.68 17.75
CA THR A 52 -11.07 0.86 17.63
C THR A 52 -11.47 1.82 16.51
N ASP A 53 -10.63 2.78 16.16
CA ASP A 53 -10.86 3.72 15.07
C ASP A 53 -9.96 3.41 13.85
N ASP A 54 -10.30 3.98 12.70
CA ASP A 54 -9.59 3.71 11.46
C ASP A 54 -8.13 4.09 11.50
N LEU A 55 -7.78 5.16 12.19
CA LEU A 55 -6.42 5.65 12.30
C LEU A 55 -5.55 4.72 13.13
N ALA A 56 -6.10 4.23 14.25
CA ALA A 56 -5.43 3.23 15.08
C ALA A 56 -5.23 1.92 14.31
N LYS A 57 -6.22 1.48 13.52
CA LYS A 57 -6.10 0.29 12.66
C LYS A 57 -5.02 0.46 11.59
N VAL A 58 -5.01 1.60 10.89
CA VAL A 58 -3.98 1.93 9.89
C VAL A 58 -2.60 1.92 10.53
N SER A 59 -2.44 2.58 11.68
CA SER A 59 -1.16 2.63 12.40
C SER A 59 -0.68 1.25 12.84
N ALA A 60 -1.59 0.42 13.37
CA ALA A 60 -1.25 -0.94 13.80
C ALA A 60 -0.77 -1.81 12.63
N ILE A 61 -1.49 -1.80 11.51
CA ILE A 61 -1.13 -2.54 10.29
C ILE A 61 0.19 -2.03 9.72
N PHE A 62 0.35 -0.72 9.59
CA PHE A 62 1.58 -0.10 9.11
C PHE A 62 2.80 -0.52 9.93
N ASN A 63 2.73 -0.34 11.24
CA ASN A 63 3.83 -0.66 12.15
C ASN A 63 4.17 -2.15 12.11
N TRP A 64 3.15 -3.01 12.04
CA TRP A 64 3.38 -4.44 11.96
C TRP A 64 4.08 -4.83 10.65
N VAL A 65 3.62 -4.34 9.50
CA VAL A 65 4.22 -4.66 8.20
C VAL A 65 5.66 -4.14 8.15
N THR A 66 5.90 -2.88 8.51
CA THR A 66 7.24 -2.29 8.44
C THR A 66 8.25 -2.93 9.39
N SER A 67 7.78 -3.47 10.53
CA SER A 67 8.63 -4.15 11.51
C SER A 67 8.89 -5.62 11.20
N ASN A 68 8.03 -6.26 10.40
CA ASN A 68 8.09 -7.70 10.17
C ASN A 68 8.49 -8.10 8.75
N PHE A 69 8.50 -7.16 7.80
CA PHE A 69 8.87 -7.43 6.41
C PHE A 69 10.28 -6.95 6.11
N SER A 70 10.96 -7.66 5.21
CA SER A 70 12.23 -7.27 4.61
C SER A 70 12.05 -6.99 3.11
N TYR A 71 12.85 -6.07 2.59
CA TYR A 71 12.79 -5.73 1.17
C TYR A 71 13.51 -6.78 0.31
N ASP A 72 12.89 -7.19 -0.79
CA ASP A 72 13.44 -8.15 -1.75
C ASP A 72 14.20 -7.43 -2.86
N TYR A 73 15.49 -7.19 -2.63
CA TYR A 73 16.34 -6.52 -3.62
C TYR A 73 16.55 -7.33 -4.89
N ASP A 74 16.55 -8.66 -4.80
CA ASP A 74 16.74 -9.55 -5.95
C ASP A 74 15.52 -9.51 -6.86
N LEU A 75 14.32 -9.60 -6.29
CA LEU A 75 13.06 -9.45 -7.01
C LEU A 75 12.92 -8.03 -7.58
N ALA A 76 13.30 -7.00 -6.83
CA ALA A 76 13.22 -5.62 -7.30
C ALA A 76 14.14 -5.34 -8.49
N ALA A 77 15.31 -5.97 -8.55
CA ALA A 77 16.24 -5.82 -9.65
C ALA A 77 15.74 -6.48 -10.95
N ASN A 78 15.05 -7.62 -10.85
CA ASN A 78 14.59 -8.40 -12.00
C ASN A 78 13.17 -8.97 -11.78
N PRO A 79 12.14 -8.14 -11.69
CA PRO A 79 10.79 -8.63 -11.52
C PRO A 79 10.35 -9.41 -12.78
N PRO A 80 9.69 -10.57 -12.63
CA PRO A 80 9.13 -11.30 -13.78
C PRO A 80 8.15 -10.45 -14.59
N THR A 81 8.11 -10.66 -15.89
CA THR A 81 7.12 -9.99 -16.75
C THR A 81 5.70 -10.34 -16.28
N GLY A 82 4.86 -9.32 -16.08
CA GLY A 82 3.49 -9.51 -15.58
C GLY A 82 3.41 -9.86 -14.09
N TYR A 83 4.46 -9.56 -13.31
CA TYR A 83 4.46 -9.79 -11.86
C TYR A 83 3.23 -9.17 -11.18
N LEU A 84 2.53 -9.97 -10.42
CA LEU A 84 1.43 -9.55 -9.55
C LEU A 84 1.65 -10.11 -8.13
N PRO A 85 1.42 -9.32 -7.08
CA PRO A 85 1.53 -9.78 -5.71
C PRO A 85 0.55 -10.92 -5.38
N ASP A 86 1.07 -12.00 -4.83
CA ASP A 86 0.27 -13.00 -4.12
C ASP A 86 0.37 -12.68 -2.62
N VAL A 87 -0.64 -12.00 -2.12
CA VAL A 87 -0.60 -11.41 -0.76
C VAL A 87 -0.38 -12.43 0.34
N ASP A 88 -0.87 -13.66 0.16
CA ASP A 88 -0.71 -14.73 1.15
C ASP A 88 0.71 -15.34 1.11
N LYS A 89 1.31 -15.48 -0.07
CA LYS A 89 2.71 -15.88 -0.19
C LYS A 89 3.66 -14.82 0.32
N VAL A 90 3.40 -13.55 0.00
CA VAL A 90 4.19 -12.41 0.50
C VAL A 90 4.13 -12.35 2.03
N LEU A 91 2.94 -12.51 2.61
CA LEU A 91 2.77 -12.56 4.06
C LEU A 91 3.57 -13.72 4.69
N ALA A 92 3.51 -14.91 4.09
CA ALA A 92 4.23 -16.08 4.60
C ALA A 92 5.75 -15.90 4.51
N ALA A 93 6.24 -15.33 3.41
CA ALA A 93 7.67 -15.06 3.21
C ALA A 93 8.17 -13.89 4.05
N ARG A 94 7.31 -12.94 4.43
CA ARG A 94 7.65 -11.66 5.06
C ARG A 94 8.75 -10.91 4.29
N LYS A 95 8.71 -11.03 2.97
CA LYS A 95 9.69 -10.46 2.06
C LYS A 95 8.99 -10.07 0.76
N GLY A 96 9.30 -8.88 0.22
CA GLY A 96 8.71 -8.42 -1.02
C GLY A 96 9.25 -7.08 -1.47
N ILE A 97 8.77 -6.62 -2.63
CA ILE A 97 9.08 -5.30 -3.18
C ILE A 97 7.98 -4.27 -2.80
N CYS A 98 8.14 -3.02 -3.19
CA CYS A 98 7.15 -1.96 -2.91
C CYS A 98 5.71 -2.35 -3.29
N PHE A 99 5.54 -3.04 -4.41
CA PHE A 99 4.24 -3.50 -4.88
C PHE A 99 3.61 -4.55 -3.93
N ASP A 100 4.42 -5.44 -3.37
CA ASP A 100 4.00 -6.45 -2.41
C ASP A 100 3.59 -5.82 -1.07
N TYR A 101 4.38 -4.88 -0.56
CA TYR A 101 4.05 -4.11 0.64
C TYR A 101 2.71 -3.39 0.49
N ALA A 102 2.54 -2.69 -0.64
CA ALA A 102 1.31 -1.96 -0.93
C ALA A 102 0.09 -2.89 -1.04
N ALA A 103 0.24 -4.05 -1.71
CA ALA A 103 -0.84 -5.01 -1.89
C ALA A 103 -1.26 -5.69 -0.57
N VAL A 104 -0.28 -6.11 0.27
CA VAL A 104 -0.55 -6.69 1.58
C VAL A 104 -1.25 -5.69 2.50
N MET A 105 -0.75 -4.46 2.58
CA MET A 105 -1.37 -3.42 3.40
C MET A 105 -2.77 -3.06 2.90
N ALA A 106 -2.95 -2.89 1.59
CA ALA A 106 -4.27 -2.63 1.01
C ALA A 106 -5.26 -3.77 1.30
N THR A 107 -4.82 -5.03 1.23
CA THR A 107 -5.63 -6.19 1.60
C THR A 107 -6.07 -6.13 3.06
N MET A 108 -5.13 -5.90 3.97
CA MET A 108 -5.42 -5.82 5.41
C MET A 108 -6.39 -4.68 5.73
N LEU A 109 -6.21 -3.50 5.12
CA LEU A 109 -7.06 -2.32 5.34
C LEU A 109 -8.46 -2.51 4.72
N ARG A 110 -8.55 -2.95 3.46
CA ARG A 110 -9.83 -3.21 2.80
C ARG A 110 -10.68 -4.23 3.54
N SER A 111 -10.04 -5.25 4.10
CA SER A 111 -10.73 -6.27 4.93
C SER A 111 -11.21 -5.76 6.29
N GLN A 112 -10.87 -4.53 6.66
CA GLN A 112 -11.37 -3.81 7.83
C GLN A 112 -12.32 -2.65 7.44
N ASP A 113 -12.86 -2.69 6.22
CA ASP A 113 -13.74 -1.68 5.64
C ASP A 113 -13.10 -0.28 5.50
N ILE A 114 -11.77 -0.21 5.45
CA ILE A 114 -11.02 1.03 5.25
C ILE A 114 -10.66 1.16 3.76
N PRO A 115 -11.21 2.17 3.04
CA PRO A 115 -10.89 2.38 1.63
C PRO A 115 -9.40 2.67 1.45
N CYS A 116 -8.75 1.83 0.64
CA CYS A 116 -7.31 1.90 0.42
C CYS A 116 -6.99 1.77 -1.07
N LYS A 117 -6.32 2.77 -1.64
CA LYS A 117 -5.77 2.71 -3.00
C LYS A 117 -4.40 2.07 -2.96
N LEU A 118 -4.15 1.14 -3.87
CA LEU A 118 -2.80 0.82 -4.27
C LEU A 118 -2.42 1.79 -5.39
N VAL A 119 -1.44 2.62 -5.15
CA VAL A 119 -0.99 3.66 -6.08
C VAL A 119 0.33 3.25 -6.71
N VAL A 120 0.44 3.49 -8.01
CA VAL A 120 1.68 3.26 -8.77
C VAL A 120 2.08 4.55 -9.46
N GLY A 121 3.36 4.87 -9.40
CA GLY A 121 3.88 6.10 -9.97
C GLY A 121 5.39 6.24 -9.82
N TYR A 122 5.84 7.43 -9.52
CA TYR A 122 7.25 7.71 -9.29
C TYR A 122 7.47 8.32 -7.91
N ALA A 123 8.46 7.79 -7.18
CA ALA A 123 9.07 8.42 -6.02
C ALA A 123 10.40 9.03 -6.48
N GLY A 124 10.42 10.32 -6.76
CA GLY A 124 11.50 10.98 -7.49
C GLY A 124 11.65 10.41 -8.91
N LYS A 125 12.74 9.70 -9.18
CA LYS A 125 13.00 9.03 -10.47
C LYS A 125 12.70 7.53 -10.45
N ILE A 126 12.35 6.97 -9.30
CA ILE A 126 12.16 5.53 -9.10
C ILE A 126 10.69 5.20 -9.35
N TYR A 127 10.43 4.23 -10.23
CA TYR A 127 9.09 3.66 -10.38
C TYR A 127 8.73 2.88 -9.13
N HIS A 128 7.60 3.20 -8.53
CA HIS A 128 7.30 2.82 -7.16
C HIS A 128 5.81 2.56 -6.95
N ALA A 129 5.49 1.78 -5.94
CA ALA A 129 4.13 1.55 -5.48
C ALA A 129 4.00 1.90 -3.99
N TRP A 130 2.86 2.51 -3.63
CA TRP A 130 2.50 2.88 -2.26
C TRP A 130 0.99 2.80 -2.06
N ILE A 131 0.50 3.22 -0.90
CA ILE A 131 -0.93 3.28 -0.63
C ILE A 131 -1.39 4.69 -0.28
N ASP A 132 -2.64 5.01 -0.68
CA ASP A 132 -3.41 6.11 -0.11
C ASP A 132 -4.58 5.51 0.68
N VAL A 133 -4.89 6.08 1.83
CA VAL A 133 -5.94 5.56 2.72
C VAL A 133 -6.99 6.64 2.98
N TYR A 134 -8.25 6.27 2.94
CA TYR A 134 -9.33 7.17 3.34
C TYR A 134 -9.67 6.94 4.80
N VAL A 135 -9.75 8.04 5.54
CA VAL A 135 -10.17 8.02 6.95
C VAL A 135 -11.38 8.93 7.12
N GLU A 136 -12.41 8.45 7.78
CA GLU A 136 -13.61 9.22 8.02
C GLU A 136 -13.31 10.49 8.82
N GLY A 137 -13.89 11.62 8.42
CA GLY A 137 -13.63 12.92 9.02
C GLY A 137 -12.33 13.61 8.60
N VAL A 138 -11.39 12.89 7.95
CA VAL A 138 -10.10 13.42 7.48
C VAL A 138 -10.03 13.47 5.95
N GLY A 139 -10.56 12.46 5.26
CA GLY A 139 -10.49 12.31 3.80
C GLY A 139 -9.36 11.39 3.35
N TRP A 140 -8.95 11.53 2.07
CA TRP A 140 -7.84 10.76 1.50
C TRP A 140 -6.50 11.25 2.02
N ILE A 141 -5.82 10.39 2.75
CA ILE A 141 -4.45 10.59 3.20
C ILE A 141 -3.52 9.91 2.20
N LYS A 142 -2.68 10.72 1.56
CA LYS A 142 -1.84 10.31 0.43
C LYS A 142 -0.45 9.89 0.89
N ASN A 143 0.14 8.92 0.17
CA ASN A 143 1.53 8.47 0.31
C ASN A 143 1.84 7.76 1.64
N ALA A 144 0.89 6.93 2.12
CA ALA A 144 0.95 6.17 3.38
C ALA A 144 1.21 6.99 4.66
N ILE A 145 0.78 6.50 5.82
CA ILE A 145 0.57 7.35 6.97
C ILE A 145 1.31 6.85 8.19
N TYR A 146 1.89 7.78 8.90
CA TYR A 146 2.26 7.63 10.29
C TYR A 146 1.59 8.72 11.13
N PHE A 147 1.03 8.35 12.29
CA PHE A 147 0.51 9.26 13.30
C PHE A 147 1.37 9.17 14.55
N ASP A 148 2.01 10.25 14.92
CA ASP A 148 2.89 10.33 16.10
C ASP A 148 2.15 10.65 17.41
N GLY A 149 0.81 10.63 17.38
CA GLY A 149 -0.06 11.02 18.48
C GLY A 149 -0.46 12.51 18.48
N LYS A 150 0.10 13.31 17.58
CA LYS A 150 -0.19 14.76 17.45
C LYS A 150 -0.36 15.22 16.01
N SER A 151 0.37 14.63 15.08
CA SER A 151 0.39 15.02 13.67
C SER A 151 0.47 13.83 12.74
N TRP A 152 -0.06 14.01 11.52
CA TRP A 152 0.01 13.06 10.43
C TRP A 152 1.27 13.29 9.63
N THR A 153 2.05 12.23 9.47
CA THR A 153 3.25 12.25 8.63
C THR A 153 3.07 11.24 7.52
N MET A 154 3.34 11.64 6.29
CA MET A 154 3.42 10.71 5.18
C MET A 154 4.62 9.81 5.35
N MET A 155 4.41 8.50 5.26
CA MET A 155 5.47 7.52 5.42
C MET A 155 5.24 6.37 4.44
N ASP A 156 6.12 6.23 3.48
CA ASP A 156 6.14 5.09 2.59
C ASP A 156 6.65 3.86 3.36
N PRO A 157 5.86 2.80 3.51
CA PRO A 157 6.23 1.64 4.32
C PRO A 157 7.49 0.95 3.82
N THR A 158 7.74 0.98 2.50
CA THR A 158 8.94 0.41 1.91
C THR A 158 10.19 1.15 2.35
N PHE A 159 10.17 2.48 2.25
CA PHE A 159 11.31 3.32 2.66
C PHE A 159 11.50 3.30 4.17
N VAL A 160 10.44 3.23 4.97
CA VAL A 160 10.55 3.10 6.42
C VAL A 160 11.21 1.77 6.80
N SER A 161 10.76 0.68 6.20
CA SER A 161 11.31 -0.66 6.44
C SER A 161 12.79 -0.76 6.05
N THR A 162 13.18 -0.20 4.90
CA THR A 162 14.56 -0.27 4.38
C THR A 162 15.49 0.78 4.98
N GLY A 163 14.97 1.96 5.30
CA GLY A 163 15.74 3.11 5.78
C GLY A 163 16.04 3.12 7.26
N LYS A 164 15.44 2.21 8.04
CA LYS A 164 15.62 2.10 9.50
C LYS A 164 15.50 3.45 10.24
N GLY A 165 14.62 4.33 9.77
CA GLY A 165 14.33 5.62 10.41
C GLY A 165 15.42 6.68 10.24
N SER A 166 16.30 6.60 9.23
CA SER A 166 17.28 7.65 8.98
C SER A 166 16.60 9.00 8.70
N ALA A 167 17.13 10.09 9.25
CA ALA A 167 16.53 11.44 9.13
C ALA A 167 16.39 11.90 7.66
N SER A 168 17.33 11.52 6.79
CA SER A 168 17.28 11.84 5.36
C SER A 168 16.15 11.12 4.63
N ILE A 169 15.93 9.84 4.92
CA ILE A 169 14.84 9.05 4.37
C ILE A 169 13.51 9.57 4.89
N MET A 170 13.40 9.86 6.18
CA MET A 170 12.19 10.44 6.76
C MET A 170 11.82 11.76 6.09
N LYS A 171 12.78 12.66 5.89
CA LYS A 171 12.56 13.91 5.16
C LYS A 171 12.09 13.68 3.72
N TYR A 172 12.66 12.70 3.02
CA TYR A 172 12.27 12.37 1.65
C TYR A 172 10.83 11.86 1.57
N VAL A 173 10.46 10.87 2.40
CA VAL A 173 9.13 10.23 2.37
C VAL A 173 8.01 11.16 2.84
N THR A 174 8.32 12.17 3.65
CA THR A 174 7.35 13.14 4.14
C THR A 174 7.15 14.35 3.20
N THR A 175 7.85 14.39 2.07
CA THR A 175 7.75 15.49 1.10
C THR A 175 6.83 15.10 -0.07
N PRO A 176 5.60 15.66 -0.17
CA PRO A 176 4.61 15.26 -1.19
C PRO A 176 5.10 15.42 -2.63
N SER A 177 5.89 16.48 -2.90
CA SER A 177 6.41 16.75 -4.24
C SER A 177 7.38 15.70 -4.78
N ASN A 178 7.85 14.79 -3.91
CA ASN A 178 8.69 13.67 -4.35
C ASN A 178 7.89 12.55 -5.03
N TYR A 179 6.54 12.57 -4.92
CA TYR A 179 5.68 11.52 -5.45
C TYR A 179 4.83 12.01 -6.61
N SER A 180 4.79 11.25 -7.69
CA SER A 180 3.98 11.51 -8.87
C SER A 180 3.16 10.28 -9.21
N GLN A 181 1.86 10.30 -8.87
CA GLN A 181 0.93 9.23 -9.14
C GLN A 181 0.68 9.08 -10.64
N LYS A 182 0.67 7.83 -11.14
CA LYS A 182 0.22 7.48 -12.49
C LYS A 182 -1.09 6.71 -12.48
N TYR A 183 -1.20 5.71 -11.61
CA TYR A 183 -2.37 4.83 -11.52
C TYR A 183 -2.78 4.68 -10.06
N ALA A 184 -4.07 4.40 -9.84
CA ALA A 184 -4.62 4.04 -8.53
C ALA A 184 -5.65 2.91 -8.71
N TYR A 185 -5.49 1.86 -7.93
CA TYR A 185 -6.28 0.63 -8.01
C TYR A 185 -7.00 0.33 -6.71
#